data_8b72044b6ec3aea88be7ba56686c40a0
#
_entry.id   8b72044b6ec3aea88be7ba56686c40a0
#
_cell.length_a   1.000
_cell.length_b   1.000
_cell.length_c   1.000
_cell.angle_alpha   90.00
_cell.angle_beta   90.00
_cell.angle_gamma   90.00
#
_symmetry.space_group_name_H-M   'P 1'
#
loop_
_entity.id
_entity.type
_entity.pdbx_description
1 polymer ?
#
loop_
_entity_poly.entity_id
_entity_poly.type
_entity_poly.pdbx_seq_one_letter_code
_entity_poly.pdbx_strand_id
1 'polypeptide(L)'
;MLAVLDVFYAVLKTLVSCLISCLRGDEKLPKRSWRGEFIVRLAKSLLTRSIGKDFEWIRSRQHVLTLYSPDLLKVNSEKTEIAGVPCIILQAKKRPEPDKVIVYFHGGGYAVGSASGYQLMGAKLALMCQAKVVLVDYRLVPEHPLPAAQDDCYAVTDALIQKYTGQKLILMGDSAGGALCLSTLKRLHEASNDDLVGVAASVLISPWVAPLSYKNLSLENEGTDMIDRHITQYWADTFCQSDAQKREVNLSEIKDLGLAKEHWPKLYIQAAGAEVFLGQVSALSKQLNEIGVEHDMDIFSDQFHVFQTFSPLVPEAKDALKAIASFVDSV
;
A
#
# COMPACT_ATOMS: atom_id res chain seq x y z
N MET A 1 6.57 24.99 -11.11
CA MET A 1 7.27 25.95 -10.23
C MET A 1 6.65 26.02 -8.84
N LEU A 2 5.35 26.30 -8.67
CA LEU A 2 4.71 26.38 -7.35
C LEU A 2 4.83 25.07 -6.52
N ALA A 3 4.63 23.89 -7.11
CA ALA A 3 4.78 22.61 -6.41
C ALA A 3 6.19 22.40 -5.85
N VAL A 4 7.23 22.80 -6.60
CA VAL A 4 8.62 22.69 -6.15
C VAL A 4 8.89 23.63 -4.96
N LEU A 5 8.38 24.86 -4.99
CA LEU A 5 8.51 25.81 -3.89
C LEU A 5 7.78 25.34 -2.64
N ASP A 6 6.58 24.78 -2.80
CA ASP A 6 5.81 24.22 -1.68
C ASP A 6 6.53 23.05 -1.01
N VAL A 7 7.08 22.12 -1.81
CA VAL A 7 7.85 20.99 -1.30
C VAL A 7 9.11 21.47 -0.61
N PHE A 8 9.85 22.42 -1.22
CA PHE A 8 11.04 22.99 -0.62
C PHE A 8 10.74 23.65 0.74
N TYR A 9 9.67 24.45 0.83
CA TYR A 9 9.21 25.04 2.08
C TYR A 9 8.86 23.97 3.14
N ALA A 10 8.13 22.92 2.74
CA ALA A 10 7.77 21.81 3.63
C ALA A 10 9.03 21.10 4.16
N VAL A 11 10.02 20.84 3.29
CA VAL A 11 11.31 20.24 3.66
C VAL A 11 12.03 21.10 4.68
N LEU A 12 12.19 22.40 4.41
CA LEU A 12 12.89 23.33 5.32
C LEU A 12 12.21 23.41 6.68
N LYS A 13 10.87 23.57 6.70
CA LYS A 13 10.08 23.61 7.94
C LYS A 13 10.24 22.32 8.74
N THR A 14 10.22 21.17 8.07
CA THR A 14 10.37 19.87 8.71
C THR A 14 11.77 19.68 9.29
N LEU A 15 12.83 20.09 8.58
CA LEU A 15 14.20 20.07 9.10
C LEU A 15 14.34 20.88 10.39
N VAL A 16 13.80 22.10 10.40
CA VAL A 16 13.79 22.96 11.61
C VAL A 16 13.02 22.30 12.75
N SER A 17 11.84 21.70 12.47
CA SER A 17 11.06 21.00 13.48
C SER A 17 11.80 19.80 14.07
N CYS A 18 12.46 18.98 13.24
CA CYS A 18 13.26 17.84 13.70
C CYS A 18 14.44 18.30 14.57
N LEU A 19 15.12 19.37 14.18
CA LEU A 19 16.23 19.94 14.94
C LEU A 19 15.76 20.42 16.33
N ILE A 20 14.63 21.13 16.38
CA ILE A 20 14.05 21.63 17.65
C ILE A 20 13.68 20.44 18.56
N SER A 21 13.05 19.38 18.04
CA SER A 21 12.72 18.19 18.83
C SER A 21 13.97 17.48 19.36
N CYS A 22 15.02 17.39 18.54
CA CYS A 22 16.30 16.81 18.95
C CYS A 22 16.93 17.63 20.10
N LEU A 23 16.91 18.96 20.02
CA LEU A 23 17.46 19.84 21.05
C LEU A 23 16.64 19.81 22.37
N ARG A 24 15.34 19.55 22.29
CA ARG A 24 14.47 19.44 23.45
C ARG A 24 14.51 18.07 24.15
N GLY A 25 15.05 17.05 23.50
CA GLY A 25 15.06 15.69 24.04
C GLY A 25 13.65 15.12 24.23
N ASP A 26 12.79 15.27 23.20
CA ASP A 26 11.39 14.81 23.26
C ASP A 26 11.33 13.28 23.44
N GLU A 27 11.26 12.80 24.69
CA GLU A 27 11.27 11.36 25.05
C GLU A 27 10.00 10.59 24.60
N LYS A 28 8.95 11.29 24.18
CA LYS A 28 7.65 10.69 23.78
C LYS A 28 7.62 10.26 22.32
N LEU A 29 8.69 10.45 21.55
CA LEU A 29 8.74 10.07 20.15
C LEU A 29 9.06 8.57 20.01
N PRO A 30 8.49 7.88 19.00
CA PRO A 30 8.87 6.52 18.66
C PRO A 30 10.38 6.41 18.42
N LYS A 31 10.97 5.26 18.79
CA LYS A 31 12.39 4.96 18.59
C LYS A 31 12.67 4.56 17.14
N ARG A 32 12.60 5.51 16.23
CA ARG A 32 12.95 5.33 14.81
C ARG A 32 14.14 6.21 14.42
N SER A 33 14.77 5.91 13.28
CA SER A 33 15.87 6.73 12.78
C SER A 33 15.43 8.19 12.56
N TRP A 34 16.35 9.14 12.65
CA TRP A 34 16.03 10.54 12.35
C TRP A 34 15.49 10.73 10.92
N ARG A 35 15.89 9.84 9.98
CA ARG A 35 15.37 9.83 8.60
C ARG A 35 13.91 9.44 8.57
N GLY A 36 13.54 8.40 9.33
CA GLY A 36 12.13 8.00 9.48
C GLY A 36 11.31 9.11 10.11
N GLU A 37 11.82 9.75 11.17
CA GLU A 37 11.15 10.88 11.82
C GLU A 37 10.99 12.10 10.88
N PHE A 38 12.01 12.41 10.09
CA PHE A 38 11.94 13.45 9.07
C PHE A 38 10.89 13.14 8.01
N ILE A 39 10.87 11.91 7.48
CA ILE A 39 9.93 11.49 6.42
C ILE A 39 8.50 11.54 6.92
N VAL A 40 8.22 11.00 8.12
CA VAL A 40 6.84 11.00 8.64
C VAL A 40 6.31 12.41 8.86
N ARG A 41 7.13 13.32 9.39
CA ARG A 41 6.75 14.75 9.58
C ARG A 41 6.54 15.47 8.25
N LEU A 42 7.40 15.21 7.27
CA LEU A 42 7.27 15.79 5.94
C LEU A 42 5.99 15.31 5.26
N ALA A 43 5.75 14.00 5.26
CA ALA A 43 4.54 13.40 4.70
C ALA A 43 3.28 13.95 5.40
N LYS A 44 3.25 13.97 6.73
CA LYS A 44 2.14 14.56 7.50
C LYS A 44 1.90 16.02 7.14
N SER A 45 2.96 16.82 7.04
CA SER A 45 2.86 18.23 6.66
C SER A 45 2.21 18.42 5.28
N LEU A 46 2.58 17.60 4.30
CA LEU A 46 2.02 17.67 2.94
C LEU A 46 0.57 17.17 2.92
N LEU A 47 0.27 16.04 3.59
CA LEU A 47 -1.07 15.47 3.68
C LEU A 47 -2.04 16.43 4.40
N THR A 48 -1.65 17.02 5.52
CA THR A 48 -2.47 18.00 6.24
C THR A 48 -2.77 19.23 5.36
N ARG A 49 -1.79 19.68 4.57
CA ARG A 49 -1.96 20.82 3.65
C ARG A 49 -2.81 20.48 2.42
N SER A 50 -3.04 19.20 2.13
CA SER A 50 -3.92 18.77 1.04
C SER A 50 -5.40 18.87 1.40
N ILE A 51 -5.76 18.97 2.68
CA ILE A 51 -7.14 19.11 3.14
C ILE A 51 -7.75 20.39 2.53
N GLY A 52 -8.90 20.26 1.87
CA GLY A 52 -9.58 21.35 1.18
C GLY A 52 -8.94 21.75 -0.16
N LYS A 53 -7.96 20.99 -0.67
CA LYS A 53 -7.41 21.13 -2.02
C LYS A 53 -7.95 20.04 -2.92
N ASP A 54 -7.92 20.26 -4.24
CA ASP A 54 -8.11 19.17 -5.20
C ASP A 54 -6.95 18.16 -5.13
N PHE A 55 -7.19 16.93 -5.60
CA PHE A 55 -6.17 15.88 -5.54
C PHE A 55 -4.98 16.16 -6.48
N GLU A 56 -5.16 16.97 -7.53
CA GLU A 56 -4.06 17.37 -8.39
C GLU A 56 -3.01 18.16 -7.60
N TRP A 57 -3.42 18.91 -6.58
CA TRP A 57 -2.51 19.63 -5.70
C TRP A 57 -1.51 18.68 -5.04
N ILE A 58 -1.93 17.54 -4.48
CA ILE A 58 -1.01 16.58 -3.84
C ILE A 58 -0.28 15.71 -4.87
N ARG A 59 -0.95 15.30 -5.94
CA ARG A 59 -0.36 14.52 -7.04
C ARG A 59 0.85 15.23 -7.64
N SER A 60 0.72 16.53 -7.93
CA SER A 60 1.84 17.33 -8.46
C SER A 60 3.02 17.45 -7.51
N ARG A 61 2.81 17.36 -6.18
CA ARG A 61 3.90 17.40 -5.18
C ARG A 61 4.56 16.03 -5.00
N GLN A 62 3.81 14.96 -5.12
CA GLN A 62 4.37 13.60 -5.14
C GLN A 62 5.37 13.41 -6.28
N HIS A 63 5.10 13.94 -7.47
CA HIS A 63 6.05 13.91 -8.59
C HIS A 63 7.39 14.58 -8.28
N VAL A 64 7.39 15.66 -7.48
CA VAL A 64 8.63 16.35 -7.06
C VAL A 64 9.45 15.49 -6.10
N LEU A 65 8.80 14.61 -5.33
CA LEU A 65 9.43 13.72 -4.36
C LEU A 65 9.85 12.36 -4.94
N THR A 66 9.72 12.17 -6.25
CA THR A 66 10.14 10.91 -6.91
C THR A 66 11.62 10.66 -6.66
N LEU A 67 11.91 9.55 -6.00
CA LEU A 67 13.26 9.19 -5.61
C LEU A 67 13.97 8.44 -6.72
N TYR A 68 15.25 8.74 -6.90
CA TYR A 68 16.14 7.94 -7.72
C TYR A 68 16.88 6.90 -6.85
N SER A 69 16.99 5.68 -7.35
CA SER A 69 17.79 4.64 -6.71
C SER A 69 18.55 3.84 -7.77
N PRO A 70 19.79 3.40 -7.48
CA PRO A 70 20.55 2.49 -8.34
C PRO A 70 19.82 1.17 -8.65
N ASP A 71 18.83 0.79 -7.86
CA ASP A 71 18.04 -0.43 -8.09
C ASP A 71 17.23 -0.35 -9.38
N LEU A 72 16.79 0.85 -9.79
CA LEU A 72 16.12 1.06 -11.07
C LEU A 72 17.02 0.71 -12.28
N LEU A 73 18.34 0.85 -12.13
CA LEU A 73 19.29 0.47 -13.18
C LEU A 73 19.46 -1.06 -13.31
N LYS A 74 19.06 -1.83 -12.31
CA LYS A 74 19.22 -3.30 -12.25
C LYS A 74 18.03 -4.06 -12.79
N VAL A 75 16.91 -3.37 -13.08
CA VAL A 75 15.68 -3.95 -13.61
C VAL A 75 15.40 -3.48 -15.03
N ASN A 76 14.74 -4.31 -15.81
CA ASN A 76 14.02 -3.89 -17.01
C ASN A 76 12.68 -3.30 -16.56
N SER A 77 12.26 -2.20 -17.20
CA SER A 77 10.96 -1.58 -16.97
C SER A 77 10.24 -1.47 -18.30
N GLU A 78 9.05 -2.05 -18.39
CA GLU A 78 8.21 -2.07 -19.58
C GLU A 78 6.85 -1.46 -19.24
N LYS A 79 6.43 -0.43 -19.99
CA LYS A 79 5.06 0.09 -19.91
C LYS A 79 4.19 -0.73 -20.84
N THR A 80 3.06 -1.18 -20.36
CA THR A 80 2.13 -2.03 -21.10
C THR A 80 0.69 -1.75 -20.67
N GLU A 81 -0.25 -2.38 -21.34
CA GLU A 81 -1.65 -2.39 -20.98
C GLU A 81 -2.11 -3.84 -20.78
N ILE A 82 -2.82 -4.11 -19.69
CA ILE A 82 -3.36 -5.42 -19.35
C ILE A 82 -4.85 -5.25 -19.08
N ALA A 83 -5.69 -5.94 -19.83
CA ALA A 83 -7.15 -5.82 -19.74
C ALA A 83 -7.66 -4.36 -19.84
N GLY A 84 -7.01 -3.53 -20.66
CA GLY A 84 -7.36 -2.11 -20.81
C GLY A 84 -6.83 -1.18 -19.71
N VAL A 85 -6.04 -1.71 -18.75
CA VAL A 85 -5.48 -0.94 -17.64
C VAL A 85 -3.99 -0.73 -17.84
N PRO A 86 -3.48 0.52 -17.76
CA PRO A 86 -2.06 0.79 -17.83
C PRO A 86 -1.29 0.09 -16.71
N CYS A 87 -0.15 -0.51 -17.05
CA CYS A 87 0.71 -1.22 -16.10
C CYS A 87 2.18 -0.95 -16.39
N ILE A 88 3.03 -1.13 -15.37
CA ILE A 88 4.48 -1.17 -15.54
C ILE A 88 4.98 -2.53 -15.05
N ILE A 89 5.66 -3.27 -15.93
CA ILE A 89 6.30 -4.54 -15.58
C ILE A 89 7.76 -4.31 -15.25
N LEU A 90 8.20 -4.81 -14.11
CA LEU A 90 9.59 -4.74 -13.64
C LEU A 90 10.14 -6.14 -13.44
N GLN A 91 11.36 -6.39 -13.96
CA GLN A 91 12.05 -7.67 -13.83
C GLN A 91 13.56 -7.47 -13.74
N ALA A 92 14.26 -8.25 -12.94
CA ALA A 92 15.71 -8.18 -12.79
C ALA A 92 16.42 -8.50 -14.13
N LYS A 93 17.40 -7.65 -14.56
CA LYS A 93 18.04 -7.73 -15.87
C LYS A 93 18.83 -9.00 -16.14
N LYS A 94 19.40 -9.64 -15.15
CA LYS A 94 20.34 -10.75 -15.31
C LYS A 94 19.86 -12.03 -14.64
N ARG A 95 18.54 -12.27 -14.72
CA ARG A 95 17.91 -13.46 -14.13
C ARG A 95 17.07 -14.20 -15.15
N PRO A 96 16.93 -15.54 -15.00
CA PRO A 96 15.97 -16.29 -15.82
C PRO A 96 14.54 -15.79 -15.56
N GLU A 97 13.60 -16.23 -16.40
CA GLU A 97 12.18 -15.93 -16.22
C GLU A 97 11.74 -16.39 -14.82
N PRO A 98 11.17 -15.51 -14.00
CA PRO A 98 10.75 -15.87 -12.64
C PRO A 98 9.55 -16.82 -12.66
N ASP A 99 9.47 -17.72 -11.70
CA ASP A 99 8.30 -18.55 -11.44
C ASP A 99 7.20 -17.84 -10.63
N LYS A 100 7.47 -16.60 -10.19
CA LYS A 100 6.59 -15.79 -9.36
C LYS A 100 6.26 -14.47 -10.05
N VAL A 101 4.98 -14.07 -9.98
CA VAL A 101 4.48 -12.79 -10.48
C VAL A 101 3.80 -12.06 -9.33
N ILE A 102 4.31 -10.90 -8.95
CA ILE A 102 3.72 -10.00 -7.97
C ILE A 102 2.86 -8.98 -8.71
N VAL A 103 1.57 -8.95 -8.44
CA VAL A 103 0.65 -7.90 -8.88
C VAL A 103 0.53 -6.90 -7.74
N TYR A 104 1.04 -5.69 -7.96
CA TYR A 104 1.12 -4.68 -6.91
C TYR A 104 0.10 -3.57 -7.12
N PHE A 105 -0.75 -3.36 -6.12
CA PHE A 105 -1.70 -2.26 -6.04
C PHE A 105 -1.15 -1.20 -5.09
N HIS A 106 -0.90 -0.01 -5.61
CA HIS A 106 -0.30 1.07 -4.82
C HIS A 106 -1.29 1.66 -3.81
N GLY A 107 -0.75 2.22 -2.72
CA GLY A 107 -1.49 3.02 -1.78
C GLY A 107 -1.84 4.41 -2.31
N GLY A 108 -2.44 5.22 -1.44
CA GLY A 108 -2.80 6.60 -1.78
C GLY A 108 -4.29 6.88 -1.68
N GLY A 109 -5.03 6.12 -0.85
CA GLY A 109 -6.43 6.37 -0.52
C GLY A 109 -7.35 6.43 -1.74
N TYR A 110 -7.09 5.62 -2.77
CA TYR A 110 -7.79 5.59 -4.06
C TYR A 110 -7.71 6.88 -4.90
N ALA A 111 -7.06 7.93 -4.38
CA ALA A 111 -7.10 9.27 -4.96
C ALA A 111 -5.75 9.76 -5.47
N VAL A 112 -4.65 9.19 -4.99
CA VAL A 112 -3.29 9.55 -5.38
C VAL A 112 -2.42 8.31 -5.54
N GLY A 113 -1.18 8.50 -5.99
CA GLY A 113 -0.29 7.39 -6.34
C GLY A 113 -0.32 7.12 -7.84
N SER A 114 0.59 6.27 -8.30
CA SER A 114 0.66 5.79 -9.68
C SER A 114 1.67 4.66 -9.81
N ALA A 115 1.54 3.82 -10.83
CA ALA A 115 2.55 2.82 -11.16
C ALA A 115 3.94 3.45 -11.35
N SER A 116 4.01 4.63 -11.94
CA SER A 116 5.28 5.35 -12.13
C SER A 116 5.90 5.82 -10.81
N GLY A 117 5.11 6.24 -9.84
CA GLY A 117 5.57 6.64 -8.51
C GLY A 117 6.09 5.47 -7.68
N TYR A 118 5.60 4.26 -7.95
CA TYR A 118 5.95 3.04 -7.22
C TYR A 118 7.06 2.20 -7.90
N GLN A 119 7.67 2.68 -8.98
CA GLN A 119 8.73 1.93 -9.68
C GLN A 119 9.91 1.55 -8.77
N LEU A 120 10.26 2.41 -7.80
CA LEU A 120 11.34 2.10 -6.86
C LEU A 120 10.98 0.94 -5.93
N MET A 121 9.75 0.93 -5.41
CA MET A 121 9.24 -0.19 -4.60
C MET A 121 9.19 -1.46 -5.45
N GLY A 122 8.62 -1.39 -6.64
CA GLY A 122 8.57 -2.51 -7.59
C GLY A 122 9.94 -3.05 -7.97
N ALA A 123 10.94 -2.19 -8.22
CA ALA A 123 12.30 -2.62 -8.51
C ALA A 123 12.95 -3.36 -7.33
N LYS A 124 12.73 -2.89 -6.10
CA LYS A 124 13.20 -3.59 -4.89
C LYS A 124 12.55 -4.94 -4.74
N LEU A 125 11.25 -5.04 -4.90
CA LEU A 125 10.52 -6.30 -4.86
C LEU A 125 11.00 -7.25 -5.95
N ALA A 126 11.16 -6.78 -7.19
CA ALA A 126 11.67 -7.62 -8.29
C ALA A 126 13.07 -8.19 -8.01
N LEU A 127 13.93 -7.39 -7.36
CA LEU A 127 15.29 -7.82 -7.02
C LEU A 127 15.33 -8.73 -5.80
N MET A 128 14.57 -8.44 -4.76
CA MET A 128 14.61 -9.15 -3.48
C MET A 128 13.80 -10.45 -3.53
N CYS A 129 12.60 -10.42 -4.10
CA CYS A 129 11.73 -11.59 -4.24
C CYS A 129 12.05 -12.45 -5.48
N GLN A 130 12.97 -12.01 -6.33
CA GLN A 130 13.30 -12.67 -7.60
C GLN A 130 12.03 -12.94 -8.45
N ALA A 131 11.11 -12.00 -8.45
CA ALA A 131 9.81 -12.08 -9.09
C ALA A 131 9.68 -11.06 -10.25
N LYS A 132 8.75 -11.33 -11.14
CA LYS A 132 8.21 -10.30 -12.04
C LYS A 132 7.22 -9.46 -11.24
N VAL A 133 7.33 -8.13 -11.31
CA VAL A 133 6.42 -7.22 -10.60
C VAL A 133 5.61 -6.43 -11.60
N VAL A 134 4.29 -6.52 -11.51
CA VAL A 134 3.33 -5.77 -12.31
C VAL A 134 2.74 -4.69 -11.41
N LEU A 135 3.13 -3.44 -11.64
CA LEU A 135 2.55 -2.27 -10.98
C LEU A 135 1.31 -1.85 -11.76
N VAL A 136 0.16 -1.87 -11.12
CA VAL A 136 -1.13 -1.53 -11.75
C VAL A 136 -1.42 -0.05 -11.55
N ASP A 137 -1.66 0.66 -12.66
CA ASP A 137 -2.02 2.09 -12.66
C ASP A 137 -3.55 2.21 -12.73
N TYR A 138 -4.22 1.74 -11.69
CA TYR A 138 -5.67 1.71 -11.60
C TYR A 138 -6.27 3.11 -11.56
N ARG A 139 -7.50 3.26 -12.05
CA ARG A 139 -8.22 4.54 -12.11
C ARG A 139 -8.48 5.10 -10.72
N LEU A 140 -8.27 6.40 -10.57
CA LEU A 140 -8.35 7.11 -9.32
C LEU A 140 -9.61 7.98 -9.22
N VAL A 141 -10.08 8.18 -8.00
CA VAL A 141 -11.10 9.18 -7.67
C VAL A 141 -10.48 10.59 -7.62
N PRO A 142 -11.24 11.64 -7.85
CA PRO A 142 -12.67 11.68 -8.15
C PRO A 142 -13.00 11.45 -9.62
N GLU A 143 -12.01 11.46 -10.52
CA GLU A 143 -12.21 11.37 -11.96
C GLU A 143 -12.93 10.08 -12.37
N HIS A 144 -12.64 9.00 -11.65
CA HIS A 144 -13.24 7.69 -11.82
C HIS A 144 -13.80 7.20 -10.49
N PRO A 145 -15.10 7.41 -10.23
CA PRO A 145 -15.71 6.97 -8.97
C PRO A 145 -15.58 5.46 -8.75
N LEU A 146 -15.58 5.05 -7.48
CA LEU A 146 -15.65 3.63 -7.12
C LEU A 146 -16.91 2.99 -7.73
N PRO A 147 -16.85 1.75 -8.25
CA PRO A 147 -15.77 0.77 -8.05
C PRO A 147 -14.68 0.71 -9.13
N ALA A 148 -14.40 1.79 -9.88
CA ALA A 148 -13.47 1.76 -11.01
C ALA A 148 -12.07 1.18 -10.64
N ALA A 149 -11.53 1.52 -9.47
CA ALA A 149 -10.25 0.98 -8.99
C ALA A 149 -10.32 -0.53 -8.75
N GLN A 150 -11.41 -1.01 -8.14
CA GLN A 150 -11.65 -2.44 -7.90
C GLN A 150 -11.82 -3.22 -9.21
N ASP A 151 -12.55 -2.62 -10.18
CA ASP A 151 -12.74 -3.23 -11.51
C ASP A 151 -11.42 -3.41 -12.23
N ASP A 152 -10.55 -2.39 -12.21
CA ASP A 152 -9.23 -2.43 -12.84
C ASP A 152 -8.32 -3.48 -12.18
N CYS A 153 -8.25 -3.50 -10.85
CA CYS A 153 -7.43 -4.46 -10.12
C CYS A 153 -7.88 -5.91 -10.36
N TYR A 154 -9.19 -6.14 -10.37
CA TYR A 154 -9.76 -7.44 -10.71
C TYR A 154 -9.42 -7.85 -12.16
N ALA A 155 -9.70 -6.97 -13.13
CA ALA A 155 -9.50 -7.27 -14.55
C ALA A 155 -8.03 -7.59 -14.89
N VAL A 156 -7.09 -6.83 -14.33
CA VAL A 156 -5.65 -7.10 -14.48
C VAL A 156 -5.28 -8.44 -13.86
N THR A 157 -5.77 -8.73 -12.65
CA THR A 157 -5.44 -9.98 -11.95
C THR A 157 -5.97 -11.19 -12.70
N ASP A 158 -7.23 -11.16 -13.12
CA ASP A 158 -7.85 -12.24 -13.89
C ASP A 158 -7.08 -12.51 -15.20
N ALA A 159 -6.75 -11.47 -15.95
CA ALA A 159 -5.96 -11.61 -17.17
C ALA A 159 -4.55 -12.18 -16.91
N LEU A 160 -3.93 -11.85 -15.76
CA LEU A 160 -2.60 -12.37 -15.40
C LEU A 160 -2.66 -13.83 -14.93
N ILE A 161 -3.72 -14.26 -14.23
CA ILE A 161 -3.95 -15.67 -13.89
C ILE A 161 -3.99 -16.52 -15.17
N GLN A 162 -4.71 -16.06 -16.18
CA GLN A 162 -4.81 -16.75 -17.46
C GLN A 162 -3.49 -16.75 -18.25
N LYS A 163 -2.77 -15.63 -18.22
CA LYS A 163 -1.50 -15.45 -18.95
C LYS A 163 -0.35 -16.26 -18.36
N TYR A 164 -0.26 -16.30 -17.02
CA TYR A 164 0.85 -16.90 -16.29
C TYR A 164 0.50 -18.24 -15.67
N THR A 165 -0.21 -19.08 -16.42
CA THR A 165 -0.57 -20.45 -16.02
C THR A 165 0.68 -21.22 -15.60
N GLY A 166 0.67 -21.76 -14.37
CA GLY A 166 1.78 -22.51 -13.78
C GLY A 166 2.82 -21.65 -13.05
N GLN A 167 2.72 -20.32 -13.07
CA GLN A 167 3.48 -19.43 -12.20
C GLN A 167 2.69 -19.08 -10.94
N LYS A 168 3.39 -18.73 -9.85
CA LYS A 168 2.76 -18.34 -8.59
C LYS A 168 2.42 -16.85 -8.63
N LEU A 169 1.13 -16.54 -8.73
CA LEU A 169 0.66 -15.15 -8.68
C LEU A 169 0.47 -14.73 -7.23
N ILE A 170 1.02 -13.58 -6.88
CA ILE A 170 1.00 -13.00 -5.53
C ILE A 170 0.40 -11.61 -5.61
N LEU A 171 -0.72 -11.38 -4.92
CA LEU A 171 -1.28 -10.04 -4.77
C LEU A 171 -0.52 -9.30 -3.67
N MET A 172 -0.13 -8.06 -3.91
CA MET A 172 0.53 -7.24 -2.91
C MET A 172 0.05 -5.80 -2.99
N GLY A 173 -0.10 -5.15 -1.84
CA GLY A 173 -0.48 -3.75 -1.84
C GLY A 173 -0.33 -3.11 -0.47
N ASP A 174 -0.21 -1.78 -0.47
CA ASP A 174 -0.10 -0.98 0.74
C ASP A 174 -1.31 -0.08 0.93
N SER A 175 -1.74 0.13 2.19
CA SER A 175 -2.85 1.03 2.53
C SER A 175 -4.15 0.68 1.76
N ALA A 176 -4.70 1.59 0.96
CA ALA A 176 -5.82 1.33 0.05
C ALA A 176 -5.52 0.19 -0.94
N GLY A 177 -4.26 0.05 -1.39
CA GLY A 177 -3.82 -1.07 -2.23
C GLY A 177 -3.92 -2.42 -1.53
N GLY A 178 -3.66 -2.47 -0.22
CA GLY A 178 -3.88 -3.66 0.61
C GLY A 178 -5.37 -4.03 0.70
N ALA A 179 -6.26 -3.05 0.80
CA ALA A 179 -7.69 -3.27 0.72
C ALA A 179 -8.13 -3.73 -0.68
N LEU A 180 -7.51 -3.19 -1.75
CA LEU A 180 -7.75 -3.66 -3.13
C LEU A 180 -7.35 -5.14 -3.32
N CYS A 181 -6.30 -5.63 -2.64
CA CYS A 181 -5.99 -7.06 -2.64
C CYS A 181 -7.17 -7.90 -2.12
N LEU A 182 -7.73 -7.52 -0.97
CA LEU A 182 -8.90 -8.22 -0.38
C LEU A 182 -10.15 -8.13 -1.28
N SER A 183 -10.43 -6.95 -1.84
CA SER A 183 -11.53 -6.75 -2.78
C SER A 183 -11.35 -7.59 -4.05
N THR A 184 -10.11 -7.71 -4.56
CA THR A 184 -9.79 -8.54 -5.72
C THR A 184 -10.00 -10.03 -5.42
N LEU A 185 -9.56 -10.52 -4.24
CA LEU A 185 -9.82 -11.91 -3.81
C LEU A 185 -11.31 -12.21 -3.74
N LYS A 186 -12.11 -11.29 -3.16
CA LYS A 186 -13.56 -11.42 -3.12
C LYS A 186 -14.16 -11.57 -4.52
N ARG A 187 -13.81 -10.68 -5.44
CA ARG A 187 -14.34 -10.68 -6.81
C ARG A 187 -13.92 -11.90 -7.63
N LEU A 188 -12.69 -12.37 -7.45
CA LEU A 188 -12.23 -13.62 -8.07
C LEU A 188 -13.04 -14.82 -7.56
N HIS A 189 -13.30 -14.88 -6.26
CA HIS A 189 -14.14 -15.91 -5.67
C HIS A 189 -15.59 -15.86 -6.21
N GLU A 190 -16.20 -14.68 -6.23
CA GLU A 190 -17.56 -14.48 -6.76
C GLU A 190 -17.68 -14.88 -8.25
N ALA A 191 -16.61 -14.70 -9.03
CA ALA A 191 -16.59 -15.02 -10.47
C ALA A 191 -16.33 -16.51 -10.77
N SER A 192 -15.62 -17.22 -9.90
CA SER A 192 -15.12 -18.58 -10.17
C SER A 192 -16.00 -19.73 -9.66
N ASN A 193 -17.13 -19.44 -9.02
CA ASN A 193 -18.01 -20.46 -8.42
C ASN A 193 -17.28 -21.47 -7.50
N ASP A 194 -16.38 -20.99 -6.62
CA ASP A 194 -15.77 -21.65 -5.48
C ASP A 194 -14.24 -21.89 -5.47
N ASP A 195 -13.50 -21.68 -6.56
CA ASP A 195 -12.04 -21.87 -6.50
C ASP A 195 -11.27 -20.58 -6.77
N LEU A 196 -10.51 -20.09 -5.77
CA LEU A 196 -9.47 -19.06 -6.01
C LEU A 196 -8.28 -19.68 -6.78
N VAL A 197 -8.57 -20.24 -7.94
CA VAL A 197 -7.55 -20.82 -8.80
C VAL A 197 -6.66 -19.69 -9.32
N GLY A 198 -5.38 -19.74 -8.96
CA GLY A 198 -4.36 -18.88 -9.56
C GLY A 198 -3.71 -17.86 -8.66
N VAL A 199 -4.25 -17.51 -7.47
CA VAL A 199 -3.57 -16.66 -6.49
C VAL A 199 -2.92 -17.52 -5.41
N ALA A 200 -1.59 -17.56 -5.39
CA ALA A 200 -0.83 -18.38 -4.45
C ALA A 200 -0.68 -17.73 -3.07
N ALA A 201 -0.57 -16.41 -3.04
CA ALA A 201 -0.42 -15.65 -1.79
C ALA A 201 -0.91 -14.22 -1.91
N SER A 202 -1.13 -13.56 -0.76
CA SER A 202 -1.34 -12.12 -0.70
C SER A 202 -0.54 -11.48 0.43
N VAL A 203 0.08 -10.32 0.16
CA VAL A 203 0.86 -9.52 1.12
C VAL A 203 0.16 -8.18 1.32
N LEU A 204 -0.29 -7.93 2.53
CA LEU A 204 -1.04 -6.74 2.92
C LEU A 204 -0.16 -5.83 3.78
N ILE A 205 0.21 -4.67 3.27
CA ILE A 205 1.07 -3.71 3.98
C ILE A 205 0.19 -2.59 4.54
N SER A 206 0.03 -2.54 5.87
CA SER A 206 -0.81 -1.53 6.54
C SER A 206 -2.18 -1.32 5.87
N PRO A 207 -2.97 -2.38 5.59
CA PRO A 207 -4.17 -2.28 4.75
C PRO A 207 -5.24 -1.38 5.38
N TRP A 208 -5.80 -0.46 4.57
CA TRP A 208 -6.89 0.42 5.00
C TRP A 208 -8.25 -0.23 4.75
N VAL A 209 -8.69 -1.11 5.65
CA VAL A 209 -9.88 -1.97 5.46
C VAL A 209 -11.20 -1.34 5.88
N ALA A 210 -11.19 -0.25 6.67
CA ALA A 210 -12.40 0.38 7.17
C ALA A 210 -12.34 1.92 7.06
N PRO A 211 -12.30 2.48 5.83
CA PRO A 211 -12.09 3.92 5.61
C PRO A 211 -13.19 4.82 6.20
N LEU A 212 -14.39 4.27 6.41
CA LEU A 212 -15.55 5.02 6.93
C LEU A 212 -15.78 4.83 8.43
N SER A 213 -14.89 4.11 9.10
CA SER A 213 -15.06 3.76 10.51
C SER A 213 -13.91 4.30 11.36
N TYR A 214 -14.25 5.02 12.41
CA TYR A 214 -13.31 5.33 13.49
C TYR A 214 -13.09 4.16 14.46
N LYS A 215 -13.91 3.12 14.35
CA LYS A 215 -13.76 1.92 15.16
C LYS A 215 -12.40 1.28 14.87
N ASN A 216 -11.70 0.96 15.94
CA ASN A 216 -10.37 0.36 15.87
C ASN A 216 -9.28 1.27 15.22
N LEU A 217 -9.46 2.59 15.16
CA LEU A 217 -8.33 3.48 14.91
C LEU A 217 -7.50 3.63 16.19
N SER A 218 -6.17 3.52 16.04
CA SER A 218 -5.22 3.79 17.12
C SER A 218 -4.97 5.29 17.22
N LEU A 219 -5.92 6.02 17.83
CA LEU A 219 -5.89 7.50 17.89
C LEU A 219 -4.72 8.03 18.71
N GLU A 220 -4.17 7.25 19.62
CA GLU A 220 -2.93 7.53 20.35
C GLU A 220 -1.73 7.74 19.43
N ASN A 221 -1.78 7.16 18.24
CA ASN A 221 -0.73 7.25 17.21
C ASN A 221 -0.85 8.48 16.27
N GLU A 222 -1.91 9.30 16.39
CA GLU A 222 -2.11 10.48 15.52
C GLU A 222 -0.95 11.48 15.57
N GLY A 223 -0.25 11.55 16.71
CA GLY A 223 0.92 12.42 16.89
C GLY A 223 2.19 11.90 16.23
N THR A 224 2.27 10.61 15.97
CA THR A 224 3.48 9.88 15.55
C THR A 224 3.41 9.32 14.14
N ASP A 225 2.22 9.29 13.53
CA ASP A 225 1.98 8.83 12.17
C ASP A 225 1.90 10.00 11.17
N MET A 226 2.04 9.68 9.89
CA MET A 226 1.87 10.65 8.80
C MET A 226 0.40 10.95 8.48
N ILE A 227 -0.52 10.08 8.89
CA ILE A 227 -1.97 10.24 8.76
C ILE A 227 -2.61 10.45 10.14
N ASP A 228 -3.80 11.04 10.17
CA ASP A 228 -4.65 11.18 11.33
C ASP A 228 -6.12 11.06 10.94
N ARG A 229 -7.05 11.11 11.92
CA ARG A 229 -8.49 10.99 11.64
C ARG A 229 -9.03 12.07 10.71
N HIS A 230 -8.47 13.27 10.72
CA HIS A 230 -8.94 14.37 9.87
C HIS A 230 -8.56 14.13 8.41
N ILE A 231 -7.33 13.66 8.17
CA ILE A 231 -6.85 13.29 6.83
C ILE A 231 -7.66 12.10 6.31
N THR A 232 -7.83 11.05 7.12
CA THR A 232 -8.58 9.84 6.72
C THR A 232 -10.04 10.15 6.43
N GLN A 233 -10.69 10.97 7.27
CA GLN A 233 -12.07 11.39 7.05
C GLN A 233 -12.24 12.22 5.78
N TYR A 234 -11.39 13.24 5.60
CA TYR A 234 -11.44 14.08 4.40
C TYR A 234 -11.32 13.26 3.12
N TRP A 235 -10.43 12.28 3.10
CA TRP A 235 -10.26 11.42 1.94
C TRP A 235 -11.45 10.47 1.77
N ALA A 236 -11.91 9.82 2.84
CA ALA A 236 -13.07 8.94 2.80
C ALA A 236 -14.33 9.67 2.31
N ASP A 237 -14.61 10.88 2.79
CA ASP A 237 -15.75 11.69 2.37
C ASP A 237 -15.68 12.07 0.89
N THR A 238 -14.48 12.19 0.34
CA THR A 238 -14.30 12.56 -1.07
C THR A 238 -14.64 11.42 -2.02
N PHE A 239 -14.34 10.16 -1.67
CA PHE A 239 -14.60 9.01 -2.55
C PHE A 239 -15.83 8.18 -2.18
N CYS A 240 -16.41 8.36 -0.99
CA CYS A 240 -17.57 7.63 -0.51
C CYS A 240 -18.84 8.52 -0.48
N GLN A 241 -19.29 8.96 -1.64
CA GLN A 241 -20.46 9.84 -1.75
C GLN A 241 -21.81 9.10 -1.82
N SER A 242 -21.79 7.78 -2.02
CA SER A 242 -22.99 6.94 -2.07
C SER A 242 -22.86 5.70 -1.19
N ASP A 243 -24.00 5.13 -0.79
CA ASP A 243 -23.99 3.89 0.01
C ASP A 243 -23.42 2.69 -0.76
N ALA A 244 -23.52 2.69 -2.09
CA ALA A 244 -22.87 1.69 -2.93
C ALA A 244 -21.34 1.78 -2.82
N GLN A 245 -20.76 2.98 -2.98
CA GLN A 245 -19.33 3.22 -2.82
C GLN A 245 -18.82 2.87 -1.41
N LYS A 246 -19.63 3.18 -0.38
CA LYS A 246 -19.31 2.81 1.00
C LYS A 246 -19.18 1.29 1.19
N ARG A 247 -20.07 0.51 0.56
CA ARG A 247 -19.98 -0.96 0.61
C ARG A 247 -18.76 -1.51 -0.09
N GLU A 248 -18.35 -0.91 -1.21
CA GLU A 248 -17.17 -1.34 -1.98
C GLU A 248 -15.85 -1.25 -1.21
N VAL A 249 -15.71 -0.26 -0.34
CA VAL A 249 -14.46 -0.04 0.41
C VAL A 249 -14.50 -0.52 1.85
N ASN A 250 -15.67 -0.88 2.36
CA ASN A 250 -15.80 -1.35 3.75
C ASN A 250 -15.52 -2.86 3.82
N LEU A 251 -14.30 -3.22 4.17
CA LEU A 251 -13.83 -4.59 4.38
C LEU A 251 -13.59 -4.86 5.87
N SER A 252 -14.28 -4.14 6.75
CA SER A 252 -14.12 -4.25 8.21
C SER A 252 -14.60 -5.58 8.78
N GLU A 253 -15.47 -6.30 8.07
CA GLU A 253 -15.99 -7.60 8.44
C GLU A 253 -15.56 -8.65 7.40
N ILE A 254 -14.55 -9.44 7.75
CA ILE A 254 -13.95 -10.43 6.83
C ILE A 254 -14.93 -11.50 6.36
N LYS A 255 -15.90 -11.88 7.21
CA LYS A 255 -16.97 -12.80 6.85
C LYS A 255 -17.81 -12.32 5.66
N ASP A 256 -17.90 -10.98 5.44
CA ASP A 256 -18.66 -10.39 4.34
C ASP A 256 -17.93 -10.53 2.98
N LEU A 257 -16.68 -11.01 2.98
CA LEU A 257 -16.00 -11.39 1.75
C LEU A 257 -16.53 -12.71 1.17
N GLY A 258 -17.24 -13.51 1.97
CA GLY A 258 -17.88 -14.76 1.51
C GLY A 258 -16.91 -15.93 1.28
N LEU A 259 -15.59 -15.73 1.48
CA LEU A 259 -14.60 -16.79 1.26
C LEU A 259 -14.59 -17.79 2.41
N ALA A 260 -14.81 -19.08 2.10
CA ALA A 260 -14.54 -20.16 3.05
C ALA A 260 -13.03 -20.27 3.32
N LYS A 261 -12.64 -20.76 4.51
CA LYS A 261 -11.23 -20.75 4.95
C LYS A 261 -10.27 -21.44 3.96
N GLU A 262 -10.70 -22.47 3.31
CA GLU A 262 -9.95 -23.26 2.32
C GLU A 262 -9.68 -22.51 1.01
N HIS A 263 -10.43 -21.46 0.73
CA HIS A 263 -10.29 -20.64 -0.48
C HIS A 263 -9.35 -19.46 -0.30
N TRP A 264 -8.85 -19.22 0.92
CA TRP A 264 -7.88 -18.15 1.14
C TRP A 264 -6.49 -18.56 0.63
N PRO A 265 -5.80 -17.67 -0.11
CA PRO A 265 -4.38 -17.88 -0.39
C PRO A 265 -3.56 -17.76 0.89
N LYS A 266 -2.27 -18.11 0.86
CA LYS A 266 -1.36 -17.78 1.95
C LYS A 266 -1.35 -16.27 2.20
N LEU A 267 -1.47 -15.83 3.45
CA LEU A 267 -1.51 -14.40 3.79
C LEU A 267 -0.32 -13.99 4.63
N TYR A 268 0.23 -12.83 4.29
CA TYR A 268 1.19 -12.13 5.13
C TYR A 268 0.76 -10.67 5.33
N ILE A 269 0.68 -10.25 6.58
CA ILE A 269 0.24 -8.90 6.97
C ILE A 269 1.40 -8.19 7.64
N GLN A 270 1.72 -6.99 7.19
CA GLN A 270 2.63 -6.10 7.91
C GLN A 270 1.87 -4.88 8.43
N ALA A 271 2.13 -4.51 9.67
CA ALA A 271 1.62 -3.29 10.31
C ALA A 271 2.77 -2.49 10.94
N ALA A 272 2.57 -1.20 11.06
CA ALA A 272 3.47 -0.31 11.77
C ALA A 272 2.94 -0.05 13.20
N GLY A 273 3.81 -0.15 14.21
CA GLY A 273 3.39 -0.03 15.61
C GLY A 273 2.94 1.37 16.02
N ALA A 274 3.39 2.41 15.30
CA ALA A 274 3.00 3.79 15.55
C ALA A 274 2.09 4.37 14.44
N GLU A 275 1.37 3.52 13.68
CA GLU A 275 0.39 3.95 12.68
C GLU A 275 -1.03 4.02 13.24
N VAL A 276 -1.85 4.90 12.68
CA VAL A 276 -3.25 5.07 13.06
C VAL A 276 -4.09 3.84 12.73
N PHE A 277 -3.74 3.07 11.70
CA PHE A 277 -4.48 1.87 11.29
C PHE A 277 -4.13 0.59 12.06
N LEU A 278 -3.18 0.62 13.00
CA LEU A 278 -2.75 -0.57 13.74
C LEU A 278 -3.93 -1.36 14.33
N GLY A 279 -4.89 -0.68 14.95
CA GLY A 279 -6.06 -1.34 15.53
C GLY A 279 -6.99 -1.96 14.49
N GLN A 280 -7.14 -1.34 13.29
CA GLN A 280 -7.91 -1.92 12.19
C GLN A 280 -7.21 -3.16 11.61
N VAL A 281 -5.89 -3.10 11.44
CA VAL A 281 -5.08 -4.24 10.95
C VAL A 281 -5.08 -5.39 11.97
N SER A 282 -4.99 -5.06 13.27
CA SER A 282 -5.09 -6.07 14.33
C SER A 282 -6.48 -6.72 14.39
N ALA A 283 -7.54 -5.94 14.15
CA ALA A 283 -8.91 -6.47 14.07
C ALA A 283 -9.10 -7.38 12.85
N LEU A 284 -8.49 -7.05 11.72
CA LEU A 284 -8.45 -7.91 10.52
C LEU A 284 -7.79 -9.26 10.85
N SER A 285 -6.58 -9.24 11.42
CA SER A 285 -5.87 -10.46 11.83
C SER A 285 -6.66 -11.31 12.82
N LYS A 286 -7.30 -10.67 13.81
CA LYS A 286 -8.17 -11.38 14.76
C LYS A 286 -9.34 -12.09 14.06
N GLN A 287 -10.02 -11.42 13.13
CA GLN A 287 -11.15 -12.01 12.41
C GLN A 287 -10.70 -13.17 11.50
N LEU A 288 -9.52 -13.08 10.85
CA LEU A 288 -8.95 -14.19 10.09
C LEU A 288 -8.71 -15.42 10.97
N ASN A 289 -8.18 -15.23 12.20
CA ASN A 289 -8.02 -16.31 13.17
C ASN A 289 -9.37 -16.90 13.60
N GLU A 290 -10.40 -16.07 13.83
CA GLU A 290 -11.75 -16.52 14.25
C GLU A 290 -12.41 -17.41 13.18
N ILE A 291 -12.14 -17.18 11.90
CA ILE A 291 -12.65 -18.05 10.81
C ILE A 291 -11.67 -19.16 10.42
N GLY A 292 -10.54 -19.29 11.12
CA GLY A 292 -9.55 -20.36 10.95
C GLY A 292 -8.63 -20.19 9.73
N VAL A 293 -8.46 -18.98 9.23
CA VAL A 293 -7.51 -18.67 8.14
C VAL A 293 -6.12 -18.45 8.71
N GLU A 294 -5.18 -19.31 8.33
CA GLU A 294 -3.77 -19.18 8.72
C GLU A 294 -3.12 -17.99 7.99
N HIS A 295 -2.42 -17.16 8.76
CA HIS A 295 -1.69 -16.03 8.23
C HIS A 295 -0.52 -15.65 9.14
N ASP A 296 0.51 -15.09 8.53
CA ASP A 296 1.62 -14.47 9.25
C ASP A 296 1.35 -12.99 9.43
N MET A 297 1.75 -12.42 10.56
CA MET A 297 1.64 -10.99 10.83
C MET A 297 2.85 -10.46 11.58
N ASP A 298 3.49 -9.41 11.02
CA ASP A 298 4.56 -8.66 11.68
C ASP A 298 4.11 -7.23 12.03
N ILE A 299 4.40 -6.82 13.27
CA ILE A 299 4.21 -5.43 13.73
C ILE A 299 5.59 -4.82 13.94
N PHE A 300 5.94 -3.82 13.11
CA PHE A 300 7.18 -3.08 13.23
C PHE A 300 7.02 -1.93 14.23
N SER A 301 7.48 -2.17 15.47
CA SER A 301 7.41 -1.19 16.56
C SER A 301 7.95 0.17 16.10
N ASP A 302 7.39 1.25 16.61
CA ASP A 302 7.88 2.62 16.36
C ASP A 302 7.80 3.11 14.89
N GLN A 303 7.39 2.25 13.92
CA GLN A 303 7.26 2.66 12.53
C GLN A 303 5.90 3.30 12.24
N PHE A 304 5.83 4.07 11.16
CA PHE A 304 4.66 4.81 10.69
C PHE A 304 4.01 4.13 9.48
N HIS A 305 2.82 4.53 9.13
CA HIS A 305 2.04 3.99 8.03
C HIS A 305 2.86 3.84 6.74
N VAL A 306 2.86 2.63 6.17
CA VAL A 306 3.53 2.24 4.91
C VAL A 306 5.00 2.66 4.81
N PHE A 307 5.76 2.66 5.92
CA PHE A 307 7.17 3.07 5.95
C PHE A 307 8.05 2.31 4.96
N GLN A 308 7.65 1.11 4.55
CA GLN A 308 8.34 0.26 3.56
C GLN A 308 8.50 1.00 2.21
N THR A 309 7.51 1.79 1.80
CA THR A 309 7.49 2.51 0.51
C THR A 309 8.53 3.62 0.46
N PHE A 310 9.02 4.07 1.61
CA PHE A 310 10.05 5.09 1.72
C PHE A 310 11.49 4.54 1.73
N SER A 311 11.70 3.27 1.43
CA SER A 311 13.03 2.73 1.18
C SER A 311 13.62 3.35 -0.12
N PRO A 312 14.86 3.82 -0.14
CA PRO A 312 15.96 3.65 0.81
C PRO A 312 16.10 4.74 1.88
N LEU A 313 15.21 5.72 1.95
CA LEU A 313 15.34 6.83 2.90
C LEU A 313 15.15 6.40 4.35
N VAL A 314 14.24 5.46 4.59
CA VAL A 314 13.95 4.88 5.90
C VAL A 314 14.70 3.55 6.04
N PRO A 315 15.78 3.49 6.87
CA PRO A 315 16.61 2.29 6.99
C PRO A 315 15.84 1.06 7.48
N GLU A 316 14.87 1.26 8.35
CA GLU A 316 14.03 0.21 8.96
C GLU A 316 13.17 -0.52 7.90
N ALA A 317 12.85 0.13 6.80
CA ALA A 317 12.12 -0.48 5.68
C ALA A 317 12.85 -1.69 5.08
N LYS A 318 14.19 -1.76 5.22
CA LYS A 318 14.98 -2.86 4.68
C LYS A 318 14.62 -4.21 5.31
N ASP A 319 14.39 -4.24 6.62
CA ASP A 319 14.08 -5.50 7.31
C ASP A 319 12.63 -5.94 7.04
N ALA A 320 11.70 -4.99 6.95
CA ALA A 320 10.34 -5.29 6.51
C ALA A 320 10.29 -5.86 5.08
N LEU A 321 11.08 -5.29 4.16
CA LEU A 321 11.16 -5.81 2.79
C LEU A 321 11.85 -7.18 2.71
N LYS A 322 12.83 -7.47 3.58
CA LYS A 322 13.41 -8.82 3.68
C LYS A 322 12.38 -9.85 4.19
N ALA A 323 11.56 -9.48 5.17
CA ALA A 323 10.51 -10.35 5.67
C ALA A 323 9.50 -10.66 4.55
N ILE A 324 9.09 -9.66 3.75
CA ILE A 324 8.27 -9.88 2.56
C ILE A 324 8.96 -10.85 1.59
N ALA A 325 10.26 -10.66 1.29
CA ALA A 325 10.98 -11.54 0.38
C ALA A 325 11.05 -12.98 0.91
N SER A 326 11.31 -13.17 2.21
CA SER A 326 11.31 -14.49 2.84
C SER A 326 9.94 -15.18 2.76
N PHE A 327 8.86 -14.44 2.98
CA PHE A 327 7.51 -14.97 2.81
C PHE A 327 7.25 -15.37 1.34
N VAL A 328 7.56 -14.49 0.39
CA VAL A 328 7.42 -14.77 -1.04
C VAL A 328 8.25 -15.99 -1.47
N ASP A 329 9.41 -16.21 -0.88
CA ASP A 329 10.25 -17.39 -1.17
C ASP A 329 9.65 -18.68 -0.60
N SER A 330 8.83 -18.61 0.44
CA SER A 330 8.13 -19.77 1.03
C SER A 330 6.87 -20.19 0.27
N VAL A 331 6.40 -19.33 -0.61
CA VAL A 331 5.26 -19.60 -1.49
C VAL A 331 5.69 -20.44 -2.67
#